data_7b315bcd3da397d484de42924e3b95e0
#
_entry.id   7b315bcd3da397d484de42924e3b95e0
#
_cell.length_a   1.000
_cell.length_b   1.000
_cell.length_c   1.000
_cell.angle_alpha   90.00
_cell.angle_beta   90.00
_cell.angle_gamma   90.00
#
_symmetry.space_group_name_H-M   'P 1'
#
loop_
_entity.id
_entity.type
_entity.pdbx_description
1 polymer ?
#
loop_
_entity_poly.entity_id
_entity_poly.type
_entity_poly.pdbx_seq_one_letter_code
_entity_poly.pdbx_strand_id
1 'polypeptide(L)'
;VLLVLVVVIAVYSLTISHTDASGQLRTGLQGFLYYLTPDLEGLTVQRFLQILLDAMSQLFFSLSVSMGIMITYGSYVKPEVNLNKAINQIEIFDTGVAFLAGAMIIPAVYVFSGTEGMGAGPSLMFISLPKVFSAMGKAGTFVGILFFVTAIFATLSSCISVLESITANCM
;
A
#
# COMPACT_ATOMS: atom_id res chain seq x y z
N VAL A 1 15.10 2.40 3.19
CA VAL A 1 15.09 0.99 3.61
C VAL A 1 13.72 0.37 3.31
N LEU A 2 12.61 0.92 3.84
CA LEU A 2 11.26 0.37 3.65
C LEU A 2 10.90 0.18 2.16
N LEU A 3 11.15 1.17 1.31
CA LEU A 3 10.85 1.10 -0.11
C LEU A 3 11.62 -0.03 -0.81
N VAL A 4 12.91 -0.19 -0.48
CA VAL A 4 13.72 -1.30 -1.01
C VAL A 4 13.15 -2.66 -0.57
N LEU A 5 12.72 -2.77 0.70
CA LEU A 5 12.07 -3.98 1.20
C LEU A 5 10.78 -4.28 0.48
N VAL A 6 9.94 -3.27 0.25
CA VAL A 6 8.69 -3.41 -0.51
C VAL A 6 8.97 -3.96 -1.91
N VAL A 7 9.98 -3.42 -2.61
CA VAL A 7 10.39 -3.90 -3.94
C VAL A 7 10.87 -5.35 -3.88
N VAL A 8 11.74 -5.68 -2.93
CA VAL A 8 12.26 -7.06 -2.78
C VAL A 8 11.13 -8.05 -2.49
N ILE A 9 10.22 -7.70 -1.58
CA ILE A 9 9.09 -8.56 -1.22
C ILE A 9 8.12 -8.67 -2.40
N ALA A 10 7.86 -7.58 -3.14
CA ALA A 10 7.01 -7.59 -4.33
C ALA A 10 7.57 -8.55 -5.40
N VAL A 11 8.86 -8.42 -5.73
CA VAL A 11 9.52 -9.32 -6.68
C VAL A 11 9.45 -10.78 -6.21
N TYR A 12 9.71 -11.02 -4.92
CA TYR A 12 9.60 -12.38 -4.38
C TYR A 12 8.16 -12.90 -4.43
N SER A 13 7.17 -12.07 -4.10
CA SER A 13 5.74 -12.43 -4.15
C SER A 13 5.28 -12.89 -5.54
N LEU A 14 5.88 -12.35 -6.60
CA LEU A 14 5.61 -12.79 -7.98
C LEU A 14 6.16 -14.20 -8.29
N THR A 15 7.21 -14.62 -7.59
CA THR A 15 7.84 -15.94 -7.82
C THR A 15 7.24 -17.05 -6.97
N ILE A 16 6.41 -16.72 -5.99
CA ILE A 16 5.78 -17.71 -5.11
C ILE A 16 4.73 -18.51 -5.88
N SER A 17 4.73 -19.83 -5.65
CA SER A 17 3.67 -20.72 -6.08
C SER A 17 3.21 -21.58 -4.91
N HIS A 18 1.92 -21.76 -4.76
CA HIS A 18 1.32 -22.60 -3.73
C HIS A 18 0.20 -23.45 -4.34
N THR A 19 0.16 -24.71 -3.94
CA THR A 19 -0.93 -25.59 -4.36
C THR A 19 -2.02 -25.53 -3.31
N ASP A 20 -3.21 -25.11 -3.73
CA ASP A 20 -4.37 -25.01 -2.85
C ASP A 20 -4.87 -26.42 -2.42
N ALA A 21 -5.69 -26.47 -1.38
CA ALA A 21 -6.31 -27.71 -0.89
C ALA A 21 -7.16 -28.41 -1.97
N SER A 22 -7.58 -27.68 -3.00
CA SER A 22 -8.28 -28.20 -4.19
C SER A 22 -7.35 -28.77 -5.28
N GLY A 23 -6.01 -28.75 -5.07
CA GLY A 23 -5.03 -29.23 -6.06
C GLY A 23 -4.72 -28.23 -7.18
N GLN A 24 -5.24 -27.01 -7.15
CA GLN A 24 -4.92 -25.98 -8.13
C GLN A 24 -3.61 -25.26 -7.76
N LEU A 25 -2.69 -25.17 -8.73
CA LEU A 25 -1.47 -24.42 -8.60
C LEU A 25 -1.77 -22.92 -8.78
N ARG A 26 -1.65 -22.14 -7.72
CA ARG A 26 -1.76 -20.68 -7.76
C ARG A 26 -0.36 -20.08 -7.78
N THR A 27 -0.12 -19.18 -8.72
CA THR A 27 1.16 -18.50 -8.87
C THR A 27 1.02 -17.00 -8.58
N GLY A 28 2.07 -16.41 -8.03
CA GLY A 28 2.11 -14.96 -7.78
C GLY A 28 1.92 -14.14 -9.06
N LEU A 29 2.39 -14.65 -10.19
CA LEU A 29 2.19 -14.01 -11.49
C LEU A 29 0.70 -13.92 -11.90
N GLN A 30 -0.08 -14.96 -11.62
CA GLN A 30 -1.53 -14.93 -11.84
C GLN A 30 -2.22 -13.89 -10.95
N GLY A 31 -1.80 -13.77 -9.68
CA GLY A 31 -2.29 -12.74 -8.77
C GLY A 31 -1.92 -11.32 -9.23
N PHE A 32 -0.76 -11.14 -9.81
CA PHE A 32 -0.36 -9.86 -10.39
C PHE A 32 -1.15 -9.52 -11.66
N LEU A 33 -1.40 -10.49 -12.52
CA LEU A 33 -2.27 -10.29 -13.67
C LEU A 33 -3.69 -9.93 -13.23
N TYR A 34 -4.21 -10.59 -12.19
CA TYR A 34 -5.50 -10.25 -11.58
C TYR A 34 -5.53 -8.79 -11.08
N TYR A 35 -4.44 -8.31 -10.47
CA TYR A 35 -4.31 -6.92 -10.02
C TYR A 35 -4.34 -5.92 -11.19
N LEU A 36 -3.72 -6.26 -12.32
CA LEU A 36 -3.64 -5.39 -13.51
C LEU A 36 -4.88 -5.45 -14.40
N THR A 37 -5.69 -6.51 -14.29
CA THR A 37 -6.85 -6.70 -15.15
C THR A 37 -8.09 -6.10 -14.50
N PRO A 38 -8.61 -4.97 -15.00
CA PRO A 38 -9.82 -4.38 -14.45
C PRO A 38 -11.02 -5.26 -14.79
N ASP A 39 -11.82 -5.61 -13.79
CA ASP A 39 -13.11 -6.26 -13.99
C ASP A 39 -14.17 -5.20 -14.31
N LEU A 40 -14.52 -5.11 -15.58
CA LEU A 40 -15.55 -4.20 -16.09
C LEU A 40 -16.92 -4.88 -16.22
N GLU A 41 -17.02 -6.18 -15.91
CA GLU A 41 -18.30 -6.90 -15.98
C GLU A 41 -19.26 -6.36 -14.89
N GLY A 42 -20.44 -5.94 -15.34
CA GLY A 42 -21.44 -5.37 -14.44
C GLY A 42 -21.17 -3.95 -13.94
N LEU A 43 -20.31 -3.18 -14.63
CA LEU A 43 -20.05 -1.78 -14.31
C LEU A 43 -21.26 -0.91 -14.60
N THR A 44 -22.10 -0.66 -13.59
CA THR A 44 -23.18 0.30 -13.65
C THR A 44 -22.67 1.71 -13.34
N VAL A 45 -23.31 2.75 -13.88
CA VAL A 45 -22.96 4.16 -13.60
C VAL A 45 -22.90 4.42 -12.08
N GLN A 46 -23.83 3.89 -11.31
CA GLN A 46 -23.84 4.01 -9.86
C GLN A 46 -22.61 3.37 -9.21
N ARG A 47 -22.22 2.17 -9.65
CA ARG A 47 -21.03 1.47 -9.16
C ARG A 47 -19.75 2.21 -9.54
N PHE A 48 -19.68 2.76 -10.75
CA PHE A 48 -18.56 3.58 -11.18
C PHE A 48 -18.39 4.83 -10.30
N LEU A 49 -19.49 5.55 -10.01
CA LEU A 49 -19.46 6.72 -9.13
C LEU A 49 -19.01 6.35 -7.71
N GLN A 50 -19.45 5.21 -7.20
CA GLN A 50 -19.02 4.72 -5.88
C GLN A 50 -17.52 4.43 -5.87
N ILE A 51 -16.99 3.72 -6.88
CA ILE A 51 -15.55 3.45 -7.01
C ILE A 51 -14.76 4.76 -7.08
N LEU A 52 -15.25 5.74 -7.82
CA LEU A 52 -14.62 7.06 -7.94
C LEU A 52 -14.57 7.78 -6.58
N LEU A 53 -15.67 7.77 -5.83
CA LEU A 53 -15.74 8.37 -4.50
C LEU A 53 -14.80 7.67 -3.51
N ASP A 54 -14.74 6.34 -3.54
CA ASP A 54 -13.84 5.55 -2.70
C ASP A 54 -12.37 5.83 -3.04
N ALA A 55 -12.03 5.93 -4.33
CA ALA A 55 -10.69 6.27 -4.79
C ALA A 55 -10.29 7.71 -4.39
N MET A 56 -11.20 8.68 -4.53
CA MET A 56 -10.98 10.06 -4.08
C MET A 56 -10.78 10.12 -2.57
N SER A 57 -11.60 9.42 -1.80
CA SER A 57 -11.49 9.34 -0.34
C SER A 57 -10.12 8.79 0.08
N GLN A 58 -9.68 7.72 -0.57
CA GLN A 58 -8.37 7.13 -0.33
C GLN A 58 -7.21 8.08 -0.69
N LEU A 59 -7.32 8.82 -1.79
CA LEU A 59 -6.35 9.83 -2.20
C LEU A 59 -6.22 10.95 -1.15
N PHE A 60 -7.35 11.51 -0.70
CA PHE A 60 -7.36 12.55 0.34
C PHE A 60 -6.74 12.08 1.65
N PHE A 61 -6.94 10.81 1.99
CA PHE A 61 -6.34 10.22 3.17
C PHE A 61 -4.83 10.00 2.99
N SER A 62 -4.40 9.40 1.87
CA SER A 62 -2.99 9.09 1.57
C SER A 62 -2.13 10.36 1.51
N LEU A 63 -2.61 11.39 0.83
CA LEU A 63 -1.93 12.68 0.72
C LEU A 63 -2.09 13.56 1.98
N SER A 64 -2.76 13.06 3.02
CA SER A 64 -2.98 13.78 4.27
C SER A 64 -3.67 15.16 4.11
N VAL A 65 -4.41 15.34 3.02
CA VAL A 65 -5.13 16.59 2.74
C VAL A 65 -6.29 16.78 3.70
N SER A 66 -7.03 15.69 3.98
CA SER A 66 -8.21 15.70 4.85
C SER A 66 -7.92 16.04 6.32
N MET A 67 -6.67 15.82 6.77
CA MET A 67 -6.24 16.04 8.16
C MET A 67 -5.59 17.42 8.39
N GLY A 68 -5.56 18.29 7.38
CA GLY A 68 -4.92 19.60 7.47
C GLY A 68 -3.39 19.60 7.54
N ILE A 69 -2.75 18.41 7.47
CA ILE A 69 -1.29 18.29 7.57
C ILE A 69 -0.60 19.04 6.43
N MET A 70 -1.14 18.93 5.21
CA MET A 70 -0.59 19.64 4.05
C MET A 70 -0.69 21.16 4.19
N ILE A 71 -1.74 21.68 4.84
CA ILE A 71 -1.91 23.11 5.12
C ILE A 71 -0.84 23.56 6.13
N THR A 72 -0.66 22.81 7.21
CA THR A 72 0.35 23.08 8.23
C THR A 72 1.76 23.08 7.64
N TYR A 73 2.11 22.05 6.87
CA TYR A 73 3.42 22.00 6.22
C TYR A 73 3.59 23.07 5.16
N GLY A 74 2.53 23.42 4.42
CA GLY A 74 2.54 24.52 3.48
C GLY A 74 2.87 25.86 4.13
N SER A 75 2.46 26.08 5.38
CA SER A 75 2.78 27.31 6.12
C SER A 75 4.26 27.42 6.51
N TYR A 76 4.98 26.30 6.57
CA TYR A 76 6.42 26.26 6.91
C TYR A 76 7.33 26.34 5.67
N VAL A 77 6.75 26.25 4.47
CA VAL A 77 7.54 26.28 3.22
C VAL A 77 8.08 27.69 2.98
N LYS A 78 9.39 27.78 2.70
CA LYS A 78 10.03 29.04 2.37
C LYS A 78 9.58 29.58 1.01
N PRO A 79 9.53 30.92 0.80
CA PRO A 79 9.09 31.51 -0.46
C PRO A 79 9.90 31.12 -1.71
N GLU A 80 11.14 30.67 -1.52
CA GLU A 80 12.03 30.26 -2.63
C GLU A 80 11.70 28.86 -3.19
N VAL A 81 10.87 28.07 -2.48
CA VAL A 81 10.56 26.70 -2.88
C VAL A 81 9.50 26.67 -3.96
N ASN A 82 9.78 25.96 -5.06
CA ASN A 82 8.82 25.76 -6.12
C ASN A 82 7.80 24.67 -5.72
N LEU A 83 6.62 25.11 -5.26
CA LEU A 83 5.54 24.24 -4.80
C LEU A 83 5.06 23.26 -5.87
N ASN A 84 4.96 23.68 -7.14
CA ASN A 84 4.52 22.79 -8.21
C ASN A 84 5.46 21.60 -8.38
N LYS A 85 6.77 21.83 -8.28
CA LYS A 85 7.76 20.74 -8.37
C LYS A 85 7.65 19.81 -7.17
N ALA A 86 7.45 20.35 -5.97
CA ALA A 86 7.28 19.56 -4.76
C ALA A 86 5.99 18.69 -4.82
N ILE A 87 4.87 19.28 -5.26
CA ILE A 87 3.60 18.56 -5.39
C ILE A 87 3.72 17.42 -6.41
N ASN A 88 4.28 17.68 -7.60
CA ASN A 88 4.49 16.63 -8.60
C ASN A 88 5.37 15.48 -8.10
N GLN A 89 6.40 15.78 -7.29
CA GLN A 89 7.22 14.75 -6.70
C GLN A 89 6.43 13.90 -5.69
N ILE A 90 5.62 14.52 -4.84
CA ILE A 90 4.76 13.81 -3.87
C ILE A 90 3.80 12.88 -4.61
N GLU A 91 3.11 13.39 -5.64
CA GLU A 91 2.16 12.63 -6.43
C GLU A 91 2.79 11.39 -7.11
N ILE A 92 3.95 11.56 -7.74
CA ILE A 92 4.66 10.46 -8.39
C ILE A 92 5.11 9.42 -7.37
N PHE A 93 5.66 9.85 -6.23
CA PHE A 93 6.10 8.92 -5.19
C PHE A 93 4.93 8.20 -4.52
N ASP A 94 3.86 8.89 -4.17
CA ASP A 94 2.66 8.29 -3.55
C ASP A 94 2.05 7.23 -4.47
N THR A 95 1.81 7.58 -5.74
CA THR A 95 1.28 6.65 -6.75
C THR A 95 2.21 5.46 -6.97
N GLY A 96 3.51 5.69 -7.08
CA GLY A 96 4.51 4.64 -7.29
C GLY A 96 4.58 3.67 -6.11
N VAL A 97 4.58 4.18 -4.89
CA VAL A 97 4.62 3.35 -3.67
C VAL A 97 3.30 2.60 -3.49
N ALA A 98 2.16 3.22 -3.76
CA ALA A 98 0.85 2.56 -3.71
C ALA A 98 0.77 1.39 -4.70
N PHE A 99 1.24 1.59 -5.93
CA PHE A 99 1.31 0.53 -6.95
C PHE A 99 2.22 -0.63 -6.52
N LEU A 100 3.40 -0.32 -5.98
CA LEU A 100 4.34 -1.33 -5.48
C LEU A 100 3.78 -2.10 -4.27
N ALA A 101 3.07 -1.42 -3.37
CA ALA A 101 2.42 -2.06 -2.23
C ALA A 101 1.30 -3.01 -2.70
N GLY A 102 0.51 -2.60 -3.70
CA GLY A 102 -0.47 -3.48 -4.34
C GLY A 102 0.18 -4.70 -4.99
N ALA A 103 1.26 -4.49 -5.74
CA ALA A 103 2.05 -5.56 -6.36
C ALA A 103 2.73 -6.51 -5.35
N MET A 104 2.97 -6.05 -4.12
CA MET A 104 3.48 -6.87 -3.02
C MET A 104 2.37 -7.71 -2.35
N ILE A 105 1.23 -7.10 -2.06
CA ILE A 105 0.19 -7.69 -1.21
C ILE A 105 -0.75 -8.57 -2.04
N ILE A 106 -1.23 -8.10 -3.19
CA ILE A 106 -2.29 -8.79 -3.95
C ILE A 106 -1.85 -10.15 -4.48
N PRO A 107 -0.65 -10.31 -5.08
CA PRO A 107 -0.16 -11.64 -5.47
C PRO A 107 -0.02 -12.58 -4.27
N ALA A 108 0.46 -12.07 -3.12
CA ALA A 108 0.57 -12.86 -1.91
C ALA A 108 -0.78 -13.36 -1.41
N VAL A 109 -1.79 -12.49 -1.37
CA VAL A 109 -3.17 -12.85 -0.98
C VAL A 109 -3.75 -13.88 -1.95
N TYR A 110 -3.56 -13.66 -3.25
CA TYR A 110 -4.07 -14.57 -4.28
C TYR A 110 -3.52 -15.98 -4.13
N VAL A 111 -2.22 -16.09 -3.86
CA VAL A 111 -1.54 -17.39 -3.71
C VAL A 111 -1.98 -18.13 -2.44
N PHE A 112 -2.09 -17.42 -1.30
CA PHE A 112 -2.34 -18.07 0.00
C PHE A 112 -3.81 -18.12 0.44
N SER A 113 -4.64 -17.21 -0.06
CA SER A 113 -6.03 -17.06 0.41
C SER A 113 -7.05 -17.01 -0.74
N GLY A 114 -6.60 -16.99 -1.99
CA GLY A 114 -7.47 -16.89 -3.17
C GLY A 114 -8.21 -15.55 -3.26
N THR A 115 -9.17 -15.50 -4.17
CA THR A 115 -10.00 -14.30 -4.37
C THR A 115 -10.91 -13.99 -3.18
N GLU A 116 -11.32 -15.00 -2.41
CA GLU A 116 -12.15 -14.83 -1.21
C GLU A 116 -11.41 -14.04 -0.11
N GLY A 117 -10.08 -14.19 -0.02
CA GLY A 117 -9.28 -13.47 0.95
C GLY A 117 -9.17 -11.97 0.71
N MET A 118 -9.49 -11.49 -0.50
CA MET A 118 -9.26 -10.09 -0.87
C MET A 118 -10.22 -9.10 -0.18
N GLY A 119 -11.34 -9.58 0.35
CA GLY A 119 -12.30 -8.76 1.10
C GLY A 119 -11.90 -8.38 2.53
N ALA A 120 -10.76 -8.85 3.03
CA ALA A 120 -10.37 -8.68 4.43
C ALA A 120 -9.80 -7.29 4.80
N GLY A 121 -9.70 -6.36 3.85
CA GLY A 121 -9.27 -4.97 4.09
C GLY A 121 -7.85 -4.86 4.67
N PRO A 122 -7.59 -3.95 5.63
CA PRO A 122 -6.26 -3.70 6.20
C PRO A 122 -5.59 -4.93 6.83
N SER A 123 -6.39 -5.91 7.28
CA SER A 123 -5.86 -7.16 7.85
C SER A 123 -5.12 -8.03 6.83
N LEU A 124 -5.32 -7.81 5.52
CA LEU A 124 -4.60 -8.50 4.45
C LEU A 124 -3.09 -8.44 4.63
N MET A 125 -2.58 -7.28 4.95
CA MET A 125 -1.14 -7.07 5.16
C MET A 125 -0.62 -7.93 6.33
N PHE A 126 -1.34 -7.96 7.45
CA PHE A 126 -0.92 -8.69 8.65
C PHE A 126 -1.16 -10.19 8.58
N ILE A 127 -2.00 -10.67 7.70
CA ILE A 127 -2.26 -12.11 7.50
C ILE A 127 -1.37 -12.66 6.38
N SER A 128 -1.28 -11.97 5.25
CA SER A 128 -0.64 -12.49 4.04
C SER A 128 0.87 -12.32 4.05
N LEU A 129 1.40 -11.19 4.50
CA LEU A 129 2.85 -10.98 4.53
C LEU A 129 3.61 -11.96 5.43
N PRO A 130 3.16 -12.31 6.66
CA PRO A 130 3.80 -13.36 7.44
C PRO A 130 3.87 -14.71 6.74
N LYS A 131 2.85 -15.06 5.93
CA LYS A 131 2.88 -16.29 5.11
C LYS A 131 3.95 -16.22 4.01
N VAL A 132 4.10 -15.06 3.36
CA VAL A 132 5.18 -14.80 2.38
C VAL A 132 6.54 -14.94 3.07
N PHE A 133 6.74 -14.32 4.22
CA PHE A 133 8.01 -14.42 4.96
C PHE A 133 8.30 -15.87 5.40
N SER A 134 7.28 -16.62 5.80
CA SER A 134 7.43 -18.04 6.11
C SER A 134 7.85 -18.85 4.88
N ALA A 135 7.33 -18.54 3.70
CA ALA A 135 7.71 -19.17 2.45
C ALA A 135 9.16 -18.86 2.02
N MET A 136 9.69 -17.70 2.42
CA MET A 136 11.11 -17.32 2.21
C MET A 136 12.09 -18.09 3.12
N GLY A 137 11.62 -18.92 4.04
CA GLY A 137 12.45 -19.67 4.98
C GLY A 137 13.24 -18.79 5.96
N LYS A 138 14.50 -19.15 6.25
CA LYS A 138 15.32 -18.42 7.23
C LYS A 138 15.55 -16.94 6.87
N ALA A 139 15.70 -16.61 5.60
CA ALA A 139 15.82 -15.22 5.14
C ALA A 139 14.54 -14.42 5.38
N GLY A 140 13.38 -15.06 5.30
CA GLY A 140 12.08 -14.43 5.50
C GLY A 140 11.88 -13.90 6.91
N THR A 141 12.39 -14.60 7.92
CA THR A 141 12.33 -14.11 9.31
C THR A 141 13.06 -12.77 9.46
N PHE A 142 14.27 -12.67 8.89
CA PHE A 142 15.05 -11.43 8.94
C PHE A 142 14.37 -10.30 8.16
N VAL A 143 13.92 -10.58 6.94
CA VAL A 143 13.20 -9.63 6.08
C VAL A 143 11.90 -9.17 6.75
N GLY A 144 11.15 -10.09 7.36
CA GLY A 144 9.91 -9.79 8.07
C GLY A 144 10.11 -8.89 9.29
N ILE A 145 11.11 -9.19 10.13
CA ILE A 145 11.45 -8.33 11.29
C ILE A 145 11.83 -6.93 10.80
N LEU A 146 12.71 -6.84 9.82
CA LEU A 146 13.18 -5.56 9.29
C LEU A 146 12.02 -4.77 8.64
N PHE A 147 11.13 -5.45 7.93
CA PHE A 147 9.93 -4.84 7.34
C PHE A 147 9.01 -4.26 8.42
N PHE A 148 8.63 -5.03 9.43
CA PHE A 148 7.73 -4.54 10.46
C PHE A 148 8.35 -3.46 11.34
N VAL A 149 9.64 -3.54 11.65
CA VAL A 149 10.35 -2.48 12.37
C VAL A 149 10.35 -1.18 11.57
N THR A 150 10.67 -1.23 10.28
CA THR A 150 10.65 -0.02 9.43
C THR A 150 9.23 0.51 9.21
N ALA A 151 8.22 -0.36 9.16
CA ALA A 151 6.81 0.03 9.09
C ALA A 151 6.36 0.76 10.38
N ILE A 152 6.81 0.31 11.55
CA ILE A 152 6.55 1.01 12.82
C ILE A 152 7.14 2.42 12.79
N PHE A 153 8.38 2.59 12.35
CA PHE A 153 9.00 3.93 12.23
C PHE A 153 8.25 4.82 11.24
N ALA A 154 7.79 4.26 10.11
CA ALA A 154 6.97 4.99 9.15
C ALA A 154 5.64 5.44 9.76
N THR A 155 4.98 4.58 10.53
CA THR A 155 3.73 4.91 11.23
C THR A 155 3.96 5.97 12.30
N LEU A 156 5.04 5.86 13.08
CA LEU A 156 5.39 6.88 14.10
C LEU A 156 5.62 8.25 13.48
N SER A 157 6.30 8.35 12.33
CA SER A 157 6.47 9.64 11.64
C SER A 157 5.15 10.24 11.18
N SER A 158 4.20 9.42 10.73
CA SER A 158 2.85 9.86 10.39
C SER A 158 2.08 10.36 11.63
N CYS A 159 2.21 9.66 12.76
CA CYS A 159 1.61 10.11 14.03
C CYS A 159 2.16 11.47 14.49
N ILE A 160 3.46 11.69 14.35
CA ILE A 160 4.09 12.99 14.67
C ILE A 160 3.54 14.08 13.77
N SER A 161 3.37 13.83 12.49
CA SER A 161 2.80 14.80 11.54
C SER A 161 1.37 15.20 11.89
N VAL A 162 0.55 14.25 12.34
CA VAL A 162 -0.82 14.52 12.81
C VAL A 162 -0.80 15.37 14.07
N LEU A 163 0.06 15.03 15.05
CA LEU A 163 0.20 15.79 16.28
C LEU A 163 0.66 17.22 16.02
N GLU A 164 1.62 17.42 15.11
CA GLU A 164 2.08 18.75 14.69
C GLU A 164 0.95 19.56 14.09
N SER A 165 0.14 18.96 13.22
CA SER A 165 -1.02 19.63 12.63
C SER A 165 -2.04 20.07 13.69
N ILE A 166 -2.33 19.23 14.69
CA ILE A 166 -3.24 19.56 15.78
C ILE A 166 -2.66 20.70 16.61
N THR A 167 -1.39 20.64 16.97
CA THR A 167 -0.70 21.65 17.79
C THR A 167 -0.68 22.98 17.09
N ALA A 168 -0.34 23.03 15.80
CA ALA A 168 -0.31 24.24 15.00
C ALA A 168 -1.68 24.92 14.85
N ASN A 169 -2.78 24.13 14.88
CA ASN A 169 -4.13 24.70 14.84
C ASN A 169 -4.67 25.14 16.20
N CYS A 170 -4.02 24.75 17.31
CA CYS A 170 -4.40 25.15 18.66
C CYS A 170 -3.63 26.37 19.17
N MET A 171 -2.58 26.80 18.49
CA MET A 171 -1.78 28.00 18.78
C MET A 171 -2.28 29.21 17.98
#